data_feefa9d65ed7ebd53be284b7c78b603f
#
_entry.id   feefa9d65ed7ebd53be284b7c78b603f
#
_cell.length_a   1.000
_cell.length_b   1.000
_cell.length_c   1.000
_cell.angle_alpha   90.00
_cell.angle_beta   90.00
_cell.angle_gamma   90.00
#
_symmetry.space_group_name_H-M   'P 1'
#
loop_
_entity.id
_entity.type
_entity.pdbx_description
1 polymer ?
#
loop_
_entity_poly.entity_id
_entity_poly.type
_entity_poly.pdbx_seq_one_letter_code
_entity_poly.pdbx_strand_id
1 'polypeptide(L)'
;MKRKNRKILAAGMAAVTLCTSLVSAPVYAAEASVSVDEAMYVNLDYYGGVDKVNVVKGVSLNGLTSFTDYGNYLDVTNMTNNTAPEVGDGKVTWNLPADTKGYFYYKGAINKDTVTLPWTMDVSYKLNGVPTDAEKLAGASGLVEVHVTATPNEAARDYYKNNLLLVVAMLVDMSDCYSVEAEGSQTQSLGSQTAIMYTALPGEEGDYTIRIGSDKFETSGVIMAMVPGTVKDLEH
;
A
#
# COMPACT_ATOMS: atom_id res chain seq x y z
N MET A 1 -16.75 3.76 13.65
CA MET A 1 -15.61 2.94 13.19
C MET A 1 -15.56 2.70 11.66
N LYS A 2 -16.67 2.73 10.89
CA LYS A 2 -16.68 2.46 9.43
C LYS A 2 -16.13 3.60 8.53
N ARG A 3 -15.93 4.81 9.02
CA ARG A 3 -15.46 5.95 8.20
C ARG A 3 -13.92 6.04 8.03
N LYS A 4 -13.13 5.54 8.99
CA LYS A 4 -11.65 5.58 8.91
C LYS A 4 -11.09 4.69 7.77
N ASN A 5 -11.64 3.50 7.60
CA ASN A 5 -11.14 2.55 6.59
C ASN A 5 -11.35 2.99 5.13
N ARG A 6 -12.37 3.85 4.88
CA ARG A 6 -12.61 4.37 3.50
C ARG A 6 -11.57 5.37 3.04
N LYS A 7 -11.02 6.19 3.97
CA LYS A 7 -9.99 7.20 3.62
C LYS A 7 -8.63 6.56 3.32
N ILE A 8 -8.27 5.52 4.07
CA ILE A 8 -7.02 4.76 3.86
C ILE A 8 -7.05 4.02 2.52
N LEU A 9 -8.22 3.47 2.15
CA LEU A 9 -8.39 2.75 0.88
C LEU A 9 -8.22 3.68 -0.34
N ALA A 10 -8.75 4.90 -0.26
CA ALA A 10 -8.63 5.88 -1.34
C ALA A 10 -7.18 6.35 -1.56
N ALA A 11 -6.39 6.46 -0.48
CA ALA A 11 -4.99 6.84 -0.57
C ALA A 11 -4.10 5.71 -1.11
N GLY A 12 -4.36 4.47 -0.71
CA GLY A 12 -3.68 3.31 -1.27
C GLY A 12 -3.89 3.19 -2.78
N MET A 13 -5.10 3.46 -3.27
CA MET A 13 -5.39 3.46 -4.70
C MET A 13 -4.68 4.58 -5.47
N ALA A 14 -4.50 5.75 -4.88
CA ALA A 14 -3.77 6.84 -5.52
C ALA A 14 -2.27 6.50 -5.69
N ALA A 15 -1.66 5.82 -4.73
CA ALA A 15 -0.29 5.35 -4.83
C ALA A 15 -0.10 4.30 -5.93
N VAL A 16 -1.07 3.38 -6.11
CA VAL A 16 -1.03 2.36 -7.18
C VAL A 16 -1.17 2.98 -8.56
N THR A 17 -1.99 4.01 -8.72
CA THR A 17 -2.19 4.66 -10.03
C THR A 17 -0.92 5.34 -10.53
N LEU A 18 -0.02 5.77 -9.63
CA LEU A 18 1.27 6.37 -9.99
C LEU A 18 2.31 5.33 -10.44
N CYS A 19 2.20 4.07 -9.96
CA CYS A 19 3.16 3.02 -10.31
C CYS A 19 2.78 2.23 -11.58
N THR A 20 1.51 2.25 -11.99
CA THR A 20 1.02 1.42 -13.13
C THR A 20 1.18 2.07 -14.50
N SER A 21 1.63 3.32 -14.60
CA SER A 21 1.75 4.03 -15.88
C SER A 21 2.99 3.68 -16.72
N LEU A 22 3.83 2.70 -16.32
CA LEU A 22 5.15 2.46 -16.93
C LEU A 22 5.32 1.12 -17.65
N VAL A 23 4.26 0.33 -17.88
CA VAL A 23 4.43 -0.93 -18.62
C VAL A 23 3.57 -0.98 -19.87
N SER A 24 4.18 -0.64 -21.01
CA SER A 24 3.67 -0.99 -22.34
C SER A 24 4.59 -2.00 -23.02
N ALA A 25 4.21 -3.27 -23.02
CA ALA A 25 4.89 -4.32 -23.79
C ALA A 25 4.11 -4.65 -25.07
N PRO A 26 4.77 -5.02 -26.19
CA PRO A 26 4.10 -5.30 -27.47
C PRO A 26 3.38 -6.63 -27.48
N VAL A 27 2.17 -6.62 -28.05
CA VAL A 27 1.25 -7.76 -28.14
C VAL A 27 1.54 -8.63 -29.35
N TYR A 28 1.84 -9.90 -29.13
CA TYR A 28 1.60 -10.96 -30.11
C TYR A 28 0.23 -11.58 -29.84
N ALA A 29 -0.51 -11.91 -30.90
CA ALA A 29 -1.85 -12.50 -30.79
C ALA A 29 -1.78 -13.88 -30.11
N ALA A 30 -1.84 -13.88 -28.78
CA ALA A 30 -2.11 -15.02 -27.93
C ALA A 30 -3.61 -15.07 -27.64
N GLU A 31 -4.14 -16.25 -27.31
CA GLU A 31 -5.51 -16.40 -26.82
C GLU A 31 -5.79 -15.35 -25.73
N ALA A 32 -6.98 -14.74 -25.76
CA ALA A 32 -7.37 -13.71 -24.82
C ALA A 32 -7.23 -14.24 -23.39
N SER A 33 -6.23 -13.78 -22.68
CA SER A 33 -6.00 -14.08 -21.27
C SER A 33 -6.02 -12.79 -20.47
N VAL A 34 -6.45 -12.88 -19.22
CA VAL A 34 -6.31 -11.75 -18.30
C VAL A 34 -4.82 -11.58 -17.95
N SER A 35 -4.38 -10.34 -17.75
CA SER A 35 -3.12 -10.05 -17.08
C SER A 35 -3.42 -9.46 -15.71
N VAL A 36 -2.63 -9.83 -14.71
CA VAL A 36 -2.86 -9.46 -13.31
C VAL A 36 -1.64 -8.71 -12.79
N ASP A 37 -1.88 -7.48 -12.35
CA ASP A 37 -0.93 -6.70 -11.57
C ASP A 37 -1.31 -6.83 -10.09
N GLU A 38 -0.33 -7.08 -9.24
CA GLU A 38 -0.54 -7.34 -7.82
C GLU A 38 0.29 -6.37 -6.98
N ALA A 39 -0.36 -5.73 -6.00
CA ALA A 39 0.29 -4.93 -4.99
C ALA A 39 -0.15 -5.39 -3.60
N MET A 40 0.81 -5.49 -2.68
CA MET A 40 0.55 -5.85 -1.29
C MET A 40 0.53 -4.59 -0.43
N TYR A 41 -0.52 -4.44 0.38
CA TYR A 41 -0.70 -3.35 1.33
C TYR A 41 -0.73 -3.89 2.74
N VAL A 42 0.11 -3.32 3.57
CA VAL A 42 0.24 -3.71 4.97
C VAL A 42 -0.13 -2.52 5.86
N ASN A 43 -1.15 -2.71 6.67
CA ASN A 43 -1.43 -1.79 7.76
C ASN A 43 -0.51 -2.15 8.91
N LEU A 44 0.23 -1.18 9.39
CA LEU A 44 1.09 -1.31 10.56
C LEU A 44 0.36 -0.79 11.80
N ASP A 45 0.68 -1.34 12.94
CA ASP A 45 0.39 -0.68 14.22
C ASP A 45 1.29 0.56 14.36
N TYR A 46 1.15 1.30 15.44
CA TYR A 46 1.91 2.54 15.64
C TYR A 46 3.42 2.34 15.80
N TYR A 47 3.88 1.11 16.02
CA TYR A 47 5.29 0.79 16.26
C TYR A 47 5.91 -0.04 15.12
N GLY A 48 5.20 -0.27 14.04
CA GLY A 48 5.68 -0.99 12.86
C GLY A 48 5.29 -2.47 12.83
N GLY A 49 4.60 -2.97 13.84
CA GLY A 49 4.04 -4.32 13.84
C GLY A 49 2.94 -4.48 12.79
N VAL A 50 2.88 -5.65 12.17
CA VAL A 50 1.88 -5.94 11.13
C VAL A 50 0.50 -6.14 11.76
N ASP A 51 -0.45 -5.28 11.42
CA ASP A 51 -1.86 -5.41 11.83
C ASP A 51 -2.69 -6.16 10.79
N LYS A 52 -2.62 -5.73 9.51
CA LYS A 52 -3.38 -6.34 8.41
C LYS A 52 -2.57 -6.39 7.14
N VAL A 53 -2.76 -7.47 6.38
CA VAL A 53 -2.18 -7.64 5.05
C VAL A 53 -3.30 -7.79 4.02
N ASN A 54 -3.27 -6.97 2.99
CA ASN A 54 -4.19 -7.04 1.86
C ASN A 54 -3.40 -7.09 0.56
N VAL A 55 -3.89 -7.87 -0.39
CA VAL A 55 -3.43 -7.84 -1.77
C VAL A 55 -4.49 -7.16 -2.61
N VAL A 56 -4.09 -6.16 -3.37
CA VAL A 56 -4.94 -5.54 -4.39
C VAL A 56 -4.48 -6.02 -5.74
N LYS A 57 -5.40 -6.59 -6.50
CA LYS A 57 -5.15 -7.07 -7.85
C LYS A 57 -5.86 -6.19 -8.86
N GLY A 58 -5.10 -5.68 -9.82
CA GLY A 58 -5.58 -5.01 -11.02
C GLY A 58 -5.57 -6.01 -12.16
N VAL A 59 -6.72 -6.34 -12.68
CA VAL A 59 -6.89 -7.35 -13.74
C VAL A 59 -7.24 -6.65 -15.03
N SER A 60 -6.36 -6.73 -16.01
CA SER A 60 -6.69 -6.34 -17.38
C SER A 60 -7.51 -7.45 -18.02
N LEU A 61 -8.78 -7.15 -18.29
CA LEU A 61 -9.75 -8.16 -18.74
C LEU A 61 -9.53 -8.63 -20.17
N ASN A 62 -8.89 -7.82 -21.03
CA ASN A 62 -8.62 -8.13 -22.42
C ASN A 62 -9.85 -8.64 -23.21
N GLY A 63 -11.03 -8.15 -22.85
CA GLY A 63 -12.31 -8.52 -23.44
C GLY A 63 -13.00 -9.73 -22.81
N LEU A 64 -12.38 -10.34 -21.80
CA LEU A 64 -13.01 -11.43 -21.04
C LEU A 64 -13.94 -10.88 -19.97
N THR A 65 -15.00 -11.62 -19.68
CA THR A 65 -15.93 -11.31 -18.59
C THR A 65 -15.91 -12.34 -17.47
N SER A 66 -15.12 -13.39 -17.63
CA SER A 66 -14.93 -14.42 -16.59
C SER A 66 -13.46 -14.80 -16.49
N PHE A 67 -12.98 -14.94 -15.27
CA PHE A 67 -11.63 -15.44 -14.98
C PHE A 67 -11.57 -16.05 -13.58
N THR A 68 -10.55 -16.89 -13.37
CA THR A 68 -10.24 -17.46 -12.05
C THR A 68 -8.84 -17.06 -11.65
N ASP A 69 -8.70 -16.59 -10.44
CA ASP A 69 -7.44 -16.32 -9.78
C ASP A 69 -7.23 -17.26 -8.58
N TYR A 70 -5.99 -17.39 -8.13
CA TYR A 70 -5.61 -18.32 -7.09
C TYR A 70 -5.07 -17.56 -5.87
N GLY A 71 -5.52 -17.96 -4.69
CA GLY A 71 -5.07 -17.40 -3.42
C GLY A 71 -5.96 -17.85 -2.26
N ASN A 72 -5.34 -17.95 -1.09
CA ASN A 72 -6.04 -18.23 0.16
C ASN A 72 -6.35 -16.91 0.87
N TYR A 73 -7.55 -16.41 0.70
CA TYR A 73 -8.00 -15.15 1.28
C TYR A 73 -8.97 -15.38 2.43
N LEU A 74 -8.87 -14.55 3.47
CA LEU A 74 -9.84 -14.46 4.56
C LEU A 74 -11.13 -13.76 4.12
N ASP A 75 -11.00 -12.81 3.21
CA ASP A 75 -12.09 -12.06 2.62
C ASP A 75 -11.69 -11.54 1.23
N VAL A 76 -12.65 -11.45 0.32
CA VAL A 76 -12.45 -10.92 -1.03
C VAL A 76 -13.47 -9.81 -1.28
N THR A 77 -12.97 -8.62 -1.59
CA THR A 77 -13.81 -7.43 -1.82
C THR A 77 -13.65 -6.95 -3.26
N ASN A 78 -14.74 -6.87 -4.00
CA ASN A 78 -14.79 -6.20 -5.29
C ASN A 78 -14.65 -4.68 -5.10
N MET A 79 -13.72 -4.06 -5.81
CA MET A 79 -13.44 -2.63 -5.73
C MET A 79 -13.96 -1.86 -6.95
N THR A 80 -14.44 -2.55 -7.97
CA THR A 80 -14.85 -1.97 -9.25
C THR A 80 -16.38 -1.83 -9.35
N ASN A 81 -17.12 -2.87 -8.98
CA ASN A 81 -18.57 -2.91 -9.05
C ASN A 81 -19.18 -3.75 -7.91
N ASN A 82 -20.43 -4.15 -8.02
CA ASN A 82 -21.14 -4.91 -6.99
C ASN A 82 -21.21 -6.42 -7.25
N THR A 83 -20.48 -6.94 -8.24
CA THR A 83 -20.44 -8.37 -8.52
C THR A 83 -19.75 -9.10 -7.37
N ALA A 84 -20.38 -10.14 -6.85
CA ALA A 84 -19.78 -10.99 -5.84
C ALA A 84 -18.89 -12.04 -6.49
N PRO A 85 -17.74 -12.38 -5.89
CA PRO A 85 -16.90 -13.50 -6.33
C PRO A 85 -17.48 -14.84 -5.87
N GLU A 86 -17.10 -15.90 -6.56
CA GLU A 86 -17.17 -17.26 -6.07
C GLU A 86 -15.83 -17.62 -5.44
N VAL A 87 -15.80 -17.86 -4.12
CA VAL A 87 -14.58 -18.14 -3.37
C VAL A 87 -14.63 -19.55 -2.80
N GLY A 88 -13.61 -20.34 -3.07
CA GLY A 88 -13.47 -21.70 -2.53
C GLY A 88 -12.21 -22.39 -3.03
N ASP A 89 -11.71 -23.33 -2.24
CA ASP A 89 -10.57 -24.21 -2.58
C ASP A 89 -9.31 -23.45 -3.07
N GLY A 90 -9.01 -22.30 -2.45
CA GLY A 90 -7.87 -21.47 -2.85
C GLY A 90 -8.06 -20.77 -4.19
N LYS A 91 -9.30 -20.62 -4.66
CA LYS A 91 -9.65 -19.97 -5.93
C LYS A 91 -10.65 -18.85 -5.69
N VAL A 92 -10.55 -17.84 -6.53
CA VAL A 92 -11.51 -16.75 -6.65
C VAL A 92 -11.95 -16.66 -8.09
N THR A 93 -13.20 -16.98 -8.36
CA THR A 93 -13.77 -16.91 -9.72
C THR A 93 -14.70 -15.70 -9.84
N TRP A 94 -14.48 -14.95 -10.88
CA TRP A 94 -15.26 -13.76 -11.22
C TRP A 94 -16.06 -14.00 -12.49
N ASN A 95 -17.38 -13.72 -12.41
CA ASN A 95 -18.30 -13.70 -13.53
C ASN A 95 -18.87 -12.29 -13.64
N LEU A 96 -18.23 -11.45 -14.45
CA LEU A 96 -18.49 -10.03 -14.53
C LEU A 96 -19.59 -9.70 -15.55
N PRO A 97 -20.34 -8.60 -15.36
CA PRO A 97 -21.26 -8.10 -16.38
C PRO A 97 -20.57 -7.83 -17.72
N ALA A 98 -21.29 -8.03 -18.82
CA ALA A 98 -20.74 -7.89 -20.17
C ALA A 98 -20.28 -6.46 -20.54
N ASP A 99 -20.73 -5.47 -19.79
CA ASP A 99 -20.34 -4.07 -19.93
C ASP A 99 -19.10 -3.69 -19.12
N THR A 100 -18.56 -4.61 -18.28
CA THR A 100 -17.31 -4.40 -17.55
C THR A 100 -16.15 -4.37 -18.55
N LYS A 101 -15.43 -3.24 -18.61
CA LYS A 101 -14.35 -3.01 -19.57
C LYS A 101 -13.09 -2.51 -18.88
N GLY A 102 -11.94 -2.79 -19.49
CA GLY A 102 -10.64 -2.28 -19.06
C GLY A 102 -10.09 -3.05 -17.88
N TYR A 103 -9.81 -2.34 -16.80
CA TYR A 103 -9.27 -2.92 -15.57
C TYR A 103 -10.38 -3.23 -14.56
N PHE A 104 -10.24 -4.38 -13.95
CA PHE A 104 -11.07 -4.82 -12.84
C PHE A 104 -10.21 -4.94 -11.58
N TYR A 105 -10.64 -4.32 -10.51
CA TYR A 105 -9.89 -4.29 -9.25
C TYR A 105 -10.65 -5.03 -8.15
N TYR A 106 -9.92 -5.85 -7.43
CA TYR A 106 -10.40 -6.47 -6.21
C TYR A 106 -9.30 -6.58 -5.14
N LYS A 107 -9.71 -6.73 -3.90
CA LYS A 107 -8.84 -6.85 -2.74
C LYS A 107 -9.06 -8.19 -2.07
N GLY A 108 -7.99 -8.91 -1.77
CA GLY A 108 -7.97 -10.09 -0.91
C GLY A 108 -7.31 -9.77 0.43
N ALA A 109 -7.99 -10.08 1.54
CA ALA A 109 -7.39 -10.04 2.86
C ALA A 109 -6.62 -11.33 3.12
N ILE A 110 -5.38 -11.25 3.58
CA ILE A 110 -4.51 -12.39 3.86
C ILE A 110 -4.33 -12.53 5.37
N ASN A 111 -4.25 -13.76 5.86
CA ASN A 111 -3.86 -14.01 7.25
C ASN A 111 -2.39 -13.57 7.44
N LYS A 112 -2.17 -12.54 8.25
CA LYS A 112 -0.85 -11.97 8.51
C LYS A 112 0.16 -12.98 9.04
N ASP A 113 -0.30 -13.98 9.78
CA ASP A 113 0.57 -14.99 10.39
C ASP A 113 1.09 -16.02 9.36
N THR A 114 0.57 -16.03 8.15
CA THR A 114 1.00 -16.91 7.05
C THR A 114 1.93 -16.23 6.05
N VAL A 115 2.23 -14.95 6.24
CA VAL A 115 3.03 -14.14 5.30
C VAL A 115 4.34 -13.73 5.95
N THR A 116 5.44 -14.00 5.27
CA THR A 116 6.75 -13.46 5.62
C THR A 116 7.05 -12.30 4.67
N LEU A 117 6.97 -11.08 5.21
CA LEU A 117 7.19 -9.86 4.43
C LEU A 117 8.68 -9.64 4.14
N PRO A 118 9.05 -9.05 2.98
CA PRO A 118 10.44 -8.79 2.62
C PRO A 118 11.12 -7.68 3.42
N TRP A 119 10.38 -6.89 4.19
CA TRP A 119 10.89 -5.95 5.17
C TRP A 119 10.18 -6.09 6.50
N THR A 120 10.91 -5.81 7.57
CA THR A 120 10.38 -5.52 8.90
C THR A 120 10.44 -4.03 9.15
N MET A 121 9.43 -3.49 9.82
CA MET A 121 9.30 -2.06 10.08
C MET A 121 9.43 -1.78 11.58
N ASP A 122 10.07 -0.66 11.90
CA ASP A 122 10.06 -0.07 13.25
C ASP A 122 9.68 1.40 13.13
N VAL A 123 8.79 1.85 14.00
CA VAL A 123 8.33 3.25 14.02
C VAL A 123 8.46 3.81 15.43
N SER A 124 9.11 4.95 15.53
CA SER A 124 9.29 5.68 16.80
C SER A 124 8.93 7.14 16.65
N TYR A 125 8.69 7.79 17.79
CA TYR A 125 8.16 9.14 17.82
C TYR A 125 8.90 10.03 18.80
N LYS A 126 8.94 11.35 18.48
CA LYS A 126 9.32 12.40 19.40
C LYS A 126 8.30 13.54 19.36
N LEU A 127 8.07 14.16 20.49
CA LEU A 127 7.32 15.41 20.60
C LEU A 127 8.27 16.50 21.12
N ASN A 128 8.46 17.56 20.33
CA ASN A 128 9.39 18.64 20.63
C ASN A 128 10.82 18.15 20.97
N GLY A 129 11.27 17.11 20.25
CA GLY A 129 12.59 16.48 20.43
C GLY A 129 12.68 15.45 21.55
N VAL A 130 11.60 15.23 22.31
CA VAL A 130 11.55 14.26 23.41
C VAL A 130 10.92 12.96 22.95
N PRO A 131 11.56 11.77 23.12
CA PRO A 131 10.95 10.49 22.83
C PRO A 131 9.58 10.34 23.53
N THR A 132 8.57 9.95 22.76
CA THR A 132 7.18 9.96 23.23
C THR A 132 6.44 8.76 22.64
N ASP A 133 5.63 8.10 23.47
CA ASP A 133 4.80 6.99 23.02
C ASP A 133 3.67 7.49 22.09
N ALA A 134 3.32 6.71 21.08
CA ALA A 134 2.31 7.06 20.08
C ALA A 134 0.96 7.44 20.70
N GLU A 135 0.56 6.76 21.78
CA GLU A 135 -0.70 6.96 22.48
C GLU A 135 -0.81 8.35 23.13
N LYS A 136 0.31 9.00 23.37
CA LYS A 136 0.38 10.36 23.95
C LYS A 136 0.36 11.46 22.90
N LEU A 137 0.43 11.11 21.61
CA LEU A 137 0.52 12.08 20.52
C LEU A 137 -0.84 12.53 20.00
N ALA A 138 -1.92 11.78 20.22
CA ALA A 138 -3.25 12.13 19.75
C ALA A 138 -3.70 13.46 20.37
N GLY A 139 -3.92 14.46 19.52
CA GLY A 139 -4.30 15.82 19.95
C GLY A 139 -3.16 16.66 20.51
N ALA A 140 -1.91 16.19 20.47
CA ALA A 140 -0.77 16.95 20.95
C ALA A 140 -0.49 18.19 20.09
N SER A 141 -0.01 19.26 20.73
CA SER A 141 0.47 20.48 20.07
C SER A 141 1.98 20.53 20.10
N GLY A 142 2.61 20.86 18.99
CA GLY A 142 4.05 20.99 18.85
C GLY A 142 4.61 20.30 17.61
N LEU A 143 5.91 20.07 17.61
CA LEU A 143 6.62 19.38 16.54
C LEU A 143 6.66 17.87 16.85
N VAL A 144 5.94 17.09 16.07
CA VAL A 144 6.00 15.62 16.11
C VAL A 144 7.00 15.14 15.05
N GLU A 145 7.94 14.33 15.47
CA GLU A 145 8.85 13.60 14.59
C GLU A 145 8.44 12.12 14.56
N VAL A 146 8.19 11.60 13.35
CA VAL A 146 7.91 10.19 13.10
C VAL A 146 9.12 9.62 12.39
N HIS A 147 9.81 8.69 13.03
CA HIS A 147 10.97 8.00 12.45
C HIS A 147 10.59 6.57 12.10
N VAL A 148 10.83 6.20 10.85
CA VAL A 148 10.48 4.89 10.29
C VAL A 148 11.73 4.23 9.76
N THR A 149 12.06 3.04 10.25
CA THR A 149 13.09 2.19 9.67
C THR A 149 12.48 0.98 9.01
N ALA A 150 12.97 0.62 7.83
CA ALA A 150 12.61 -0.57 7.08
C ALA A 150 13.85 -1.44 6.92
N THR A 151 13.87 -2.60 7.56
CA THR A 151 14.99 -3.52 7.51
C THR A 151 14.66 -4.70 6.62
N PRO A 152 15.47 -5.04 5.59
CA PRO A 152 15.28 -6.22 4.76
C PRO A 152 15.18 -7.48 5.60
N ASN A 153 14.22 -8.34 5.26
CA ASN A 153 13.96 -9.59 5.96
C ASN A 153 14.50 -10.78 5.16
N GLU A 154 15.62 -11.33 5.61
CA GLU A 154 16.29 -12.45 4.95
C GLU A 154 15.44 -13.73 4.93
N ALA A 155 14.47 -13.88 5.85
CA ALA A 155 13.57 -15.02 5.90
C ALA A 155 12.48 -14.98 4.80
N ALA A 156 12.32 -13.86 4.13
CA ALA A 156 11.35 -13.73 3.04
C ALA A 156 11.81 -14.52 1.80
N ARG A 157 10.83 -14.90 0.97
CA ARG A 157 11.10 -15.62 -0.29
C ARG A 157 11.93 -14.76 -1.23
N ASP A 158 12.89 -15.37 -1.91
CA ASP A 158 13.80 -14.68 -2.84
C ASP A 158 13.07 -13.88 -3.92
N TYR A 159 11.95 -14.40 -4.42
CA TYR A 159 11.13 -13.67 -5.39
C TYR A 159 10.69 -12.31 -4.84
N TYR A 160 10.19 -12.26 -3.61
CA TYR A 160 9.72 -11.01 -2.99
C TYR A 160 10.88 -10.07 -2.67
N LYS A 161 11.99 -10.60 -2.14
CA LYS A 161 13.20 -9.82 -1.82
C LYS A 161 13.80 -9.13 -3.05
N ASN A 162 13.72 -9.77 -4.22
CA ASN A 162 14.41 -9.32 -5.42
C ASN A 162 13.52 -8.59 -6.43
N ASN A 163 12.19 -8.64 -6.28
CA ASN A 163 11.26 -8.11 -7.28
C ASN A 163 10.23 -7.13 -6.73
N LEU A 164 10.21 -6.86 -5.44
CA LEU A 164 9.28 -5.90 -4.87
C LEU A 164 10.00 -4.61 -4.47
N LEU A 165 9.41 -3.48 -4.86
CA LEU A 165 9.74 -2.16 -4.33
C LEU A 165 8.94 -1.94 -3.05
N LEU A 166 9.57 -1.33 -2.06
CA LEU A 166 8.90 -0.88 -0.86
C LEU A 166 8.41 0.56 -1.04
N VAL A 167 7.16 0.81 -0.71
CA VAL A 167 6.61 2.16 -0.54
C VAL A 167 6.16 2.31 0.90
N VAL A 168 6.71 3.29 1.60
CA VAL A 168 6.28 3.69 2.95
C VAL A 168 5.49 4.98 2.81
N ALA A 169 4.26 5.01 3.28
CA ALA A 169 3.38 6.15 3.13
C ALA A 169 2.76 6.58 4.46
N MET A 170 2.58 7.89 4.62
CA MET A 170 1.85 8.49 5.71
C MET A 170 0.90 9.56 5.16
N LEU A 171 -0.35 9.56 5.65
CA LEU A 171 -1.32 10.60 5.33
C LEU A 171 -1.36 11.62 6.45
N VAL A 172 -1.19 12.88 6.08
CA VAL A 172 -1.24 14.02 6.99
C VAL A 172 -2.42 14.92 6.60
N ASP A 173 -3.30 15.21 7.55
CA ASP A 173 -4.34 16.22 7.36
C ASP A 173 -3.74 17.61 7.58
N MET A 174 -3.71 18.39 6.51
CA MET A 174 -3.08 19.72 6.52
C MET A 174 -3.92 20.79 7.23
N SER A 175 -5.17 20.47 7.62
CA SER A 175 -6.05 21.45 8.26
C SER A 175 -5.56 21.87 9.66
N ASP A 176 -4.91 20.94 10.36
CA ASP A 176 -4.40 21.13 11.72
C ASP A 176 -2.86 21.23 11.77
N CYS A 177 -2.20 21.28 10.60
CA CYS A 177 -0.75 21.33 10.48
C CYS A 177 -0.27 22.68 9.97
N TYR A 178 0.76 23.24 10.60
CA TYR A 178 1.43 24.47 10.16
C TYR A 178 2.79 24.23 9.48
N SER A 179 3.37 23.05 9.62
CA SER A 179 4.58 22.64 8.88
C SER A 179 4.64 21.13 8.66
N VAL A 180 5.21 20.72 7.53
CA VAL A 180 5.54 19.34 7.22
C VAL A 180 6.90 19.33 6.52
N GLU A 181 7.84 18.58 7.09
CA GLU A 181 9.17 18.32 6.52
C GLU A 181 9.35 16.81 6.37
N ALA A 182 9.71 16.37 5.17
CA ALA A 182 9.91 14.97 4.84
C ALA A 182 10.97 14.87 3.73
N GLU A 183 12.23 15.01 4.10
CA GLU A 183 13.35 15.02 3.17
C GLU A 183 13.42 13.67 2.42
N GLY A 184 13.66 13.74 1.10
CA GLY A 184 13.73 12.55 0.23
C GLY A 184 12.38 11.93 -0.11
N SER A 185 11.27 12.46 0.40
CA SER A 185 9.93 11.95 0.09
C SER A 185 9.39 12.51 -1.23
N GLN A 186 8.43 11.77 -1.78
CA GLN A 186 7.47 12.29 -2.76
C GLN A 186 6.18 12.66 -2.04
N THR A 187 5.58 13.78 -2.39
CA THR A 187 4.34 14.24 -1.79
C THR A 187 3.23 14.39 -2.81
N GLN A 188 2.01 14.02 -2.43
CA GLN A 188 0.83 14.18 -3.26
C GLN A 188 -0.33 14.76 -2.44
N SER A 189 -0.91 15.86 -2.92
CA SER A 189 -2.09 16.44 -2.29
C SER A 189 -3.36 15.68 -2.67
N LEU A 190 -4.17 15.31 -1.68
CA LEU A 190 -5.41 14.56 -1.79
C LEU A 190 -6.53 15.31 -1.06
N GLY A 191 -6.95 16.45 -1.61
CA GLY A 191 -7.89 17.35 -0.92
C GLY A 191 -7.25 18.04 0.28
N SER A 192 -7.81 17.87 1.49
CA SER A 192 -7.23 18.40 2.74
C SER A 192 -6.05 17.58 3.26
N GLN A 193 -5.78 16.43 2.67
CA GLN A 193 -4.71 15.54 3.10
C GLN A 193 -3.53 15.61 2.12
N THR A 194 -2.33 15.38 2.65
CA THR A 194 -1.13 15.16 1.87
C THR A 194 -0.60 13.76 2.15
N ALA A 195 -0.41 12.98 1.09
CA ALA A 195 0.32 11.73 1.17
C ALA A 195 1.83 12.03 1.08
N ILE A 196 2.58 11.53 2.04
CA ILE A 196 4.05 11.55 2.06
C ILE A 196 4.52 10.14 1.78
N MET A 197 5.36 9.95 0.78
CA MET A 197 5.77 8.62 0.32
C MET A 197 7.29 8.53 0.18
N TYR A 198 7.85 7.44 0.67
CA TYR A 198 9.23 7.03 0.44
C TYR A 198 9.27 5.71 -0.31
N THR A 199 10.29 5.51 -1.11
CA THR A 199 10.48 4.28 -1.89
C THR A 199 11.86 3.73 -1.61
N ALA A 200 11.95 2.41 -1.37
CA ALA A 200 13.21 1.67 -1.34
C ALA A 200 13.21 0.60 -2.44
N LEU A 201 14.40 0.37 -3.01
CA LEU A 201 14.62 -0.69 -3.99
C LEU A 201 14.58 -2.07 -3.33
N PRO A 202 14.43 -3.15 -4.11
CA PRO A 202 14.44 -4.52 -3.59
C PRO A 202 15.71 -4.77 -2.76
N GLY A 203 15.52 -5.18 -1.50
CA GLY A 203 16.61 -5.49 -0.57
C GLY A 203 17.34 -4.30 0.04
N GLU A 204 16.93 -3.07 -0.24
CA GLU A 204 17.50 -1.87 0.40
C GLU A 204 16.88 -1.59 1.77
N GLU A 205 17.67 -1.06 2.66
CA GLU A 205 17.21 -0.50 3.93
C GLU A 205 16.54 0.86 3.71
N GLY A 206 15.51 1.16 4.50
CA GLY A 206 14.89 2.48 4.57
C GLY A 206 15.09 3.12 5.93
N ASP A 207 15.41 4.41 5.94
CA ASP A 207 15.49 5.24 7.13
C ASP A 207 14.87 6.60 6.82
N TYR A 208 13.68 6.84 7.37
CA TYR A 208 12.85 7.97 6.98
C TYR A 208 12.41 8.76 8.20
N THR A 209 12.46 10.06 8.10
CA THR A 209 11.98 10.96 9.15
C THR A 209 10.99 11.96 8.60
N ILE A 210 9.82 12.02 9.21
CA ILE A 210 8.75 12.99 8.90
C ILE A 210 8.58 13.89 10.12
N ARG A 211 8.69 15.20 9.94
CA ARG A 211 8.45 16.21 10.96
C ARG A 211 7.19 16.97 10.66
N ILE A 212 6.27 17.00 11.60
CA ILE A 212 4.95 17.61 11.47
C ILE A 212 4.75 18.58 12.62
N GLY A 213 4.70 19.86 12.32
CA GLY A 213 4.25 20.89 13.26
C GLY A 213 2.74 20.98 13.22
N SER A 214 2.09 20.79 14.37
CA SER A 214 0.63 20.75 14.47
C SER A 214 0.14 21.37 15.78
N ASP A 215 -1.01 22.01 15.74
CA ASP A 215 -1.72 22.46 16.95
C ASP A 215 -2.54 21.34 17.58
N LYS A 216 -2.88 20.34 16.76
CA LYS A 216 -3.65 19.16 17.16
C LYS A 216 -3.25 17.98 16.30
N PHE A 217 -2.20 17.28 16.67
CA PHE A 217 -1.68 16.16 15.89
C PHE A 217 -2.67 15.00 15.82
N GLU A 218 -2.96 14.57 14.60
CA GLU A 218 -3.74 13.37 14.29
C GLU A 218 -3.09 12.63 13.13
N THR A 219 -3.01 11.30 13.21
CA THR A 219 -2.50 10.45 12.14
C THR A 219 -3.27 9.14 12.03
N SER A 220 -3.36 8.61 10.82
CA SER A 220 -3.83 7.25 10.57
C SER A 220 -2.72 6.20 10.69
N GLY A 221 -1.49 6.62 11.03
CA GLY A 221 -0.32 5.77 11.10
C GLY A 221 0.44 5.65 9.79
N VAL A 222 1.42 4.76 9.78
CA VAL A 222 2.26 4.45 8.63
C VAL A 222 1.67 3.26 7.88
N ILE A 223 1.66 3.34 6.56
CA ILE A 223 1.23 2.27 5.65
C ILE A 223 2.46 1.82 4.87
N MET A 224 2.60 0.52 4.74
CA MET A 224 3.60 -0.12 3.91
C MET A 224 2.91 -0.73 2.68
N ALA A 225 3.42 -0.46 1.50
CA ALA A 225 3.01 -1.12 0.28
C ALA A 225 4.22 -1.75 -0.41
N MET A 226 4.01 -2.91 -1.01
CA MET A 226 5.02 -3.58 -1.82
C MET A 226 4.45 -3.80 -3.21
N VAL A 227 5.14 -3.26 -4.20
CA VAL A 227 4.70 -3.30 -5.59
C VAL A 227 5.77 -3.97 -6.45
N PRO A 228 5.39 -4.74 -7.46
CA PRO A 228 6.35 -5.30 -8.40
C PRO A 228 7.14 -4.17 -9.08
N GLY A 229 8.46 -4.34 -9.11
CA GLY A 229 9.34 -3.43 -9.80
C GLY A 229 10.71 -4.05 -9.93
N THR A 230 11.34 -3.85 -11.08
CA THR A 230 12.74 -4.24 -11.27
C THR A 230 13.57 -2.98 -11.48
N VAL A 231 14.84 -3.03 -11.12
CA VAL A 231 15.79 -1.92 -11.35
C VAL A 231 15.78 -1.46 -12.80
N LYS A 232 15.45 -2.36 -13.75
CA LYS A 232 15.31 -2.05 -15.18
C LYS A 232 14.14 -1.10 -15.49
N ASP A 233 13.11 -1.08 -14.66
CA ASP A 233 11.94 -0.23 -14.87
C ASP A 233 12.17 1.21 -14.37
N LEU A 234 13.28 1.44 -13.65
CA LEU A 234 13.67 2.74 -13.09
C LEU A 234 14.75 3.47 -13.90
N GLU A 235 15.31 2.85 -14.93
CA GLU A 235 16.36 3.43 -15.78
C GLU A 235 15.83 4.14 -17.04
N HIS A 236 14.50 4.41 -17.12
CA HIS A 236 13.86 5.07 -18.27
C HIS A 236 13.17 6.38 -17.90
#